data_8a903b33ac9e6311b26d461278541958
#
_entry.id   8a903b33ac9e6311b26d461278541958
#
_cell.length_a   1.000
_cell.length_b   1.000
_cell.length_c   1.000
_cell.angle_alpha   90.00
_cell.angle_beta   90.00
_cell.angle_gamma   90.00
#
_symmetry.space_group_name_H-M   'P 1'
#
loop_
_entity.id
_entity.type
_entity.pdbx_description
1 polymer ?
#
loop_
_entity_poly.entity_id
_entity_poly.type
_entity_poly.pdbx_seq_one_letter_code
_entity_poly.pdbx_strand_id
1 'polypeptide(L)'
;SEEVYNLKFGCQSYPWKMGKHFGQLPRMLKVAAEAGFQSIECEIDMLGTWFHDPEGVKKQLEKYNIEFAALVLHQDWNGMEETVEEAALSREAIEFVKHFPNAKIMLSHHAGNVPRGEGEALAERRKCLINCMASVAAKAAEAGIVCCFHPNSAKNSLFRTEEDYEAMFELIQPTAIGWAPDVGHIENG
;
A
#
# COMPACT_ATOMS: atom_id res chain seq x y z
N SER A 1 1.70 35.25 11.48
CA SER A 1 0.67 34.32 11.01
C SER A 1 1.01 32.93 11.54
N GLU A 2 0.23 32.46 12.50
CA GLU A 2 0.31 31.09 12.98
C GLU A 2 -0.11 30.16 11.82
N GLU A 3 0.83 29.40 11.28
CA GLU A 3 0.51 28.26 10.41
C GLU A 3 -0.16 27.19 11.29
N VAL A 4 -1.47 27.10 11.19
CA VAL A 4 -2.21 26.00 11.80
C VAL A 4 -1.93 24.76 10.97
N TYR A 5 -1.03 23.92 11.44
CA TYR A 5 -0.81 22.59 10.90
C TYR A 5 -2.04 21.74 11.17
N ASN A 6 -2.84 21.51 10.14
CA ASN A 6 -3.99 20.63 10.21
C ASN A 6 -3.53 19.18 10.15
N LEU A 7 -3.06 18.65 11.29
CA LEU A 7 -2.67 17.26 11.40
C LEU A 7 -3.90 16.37 11.32
N LYS A 8 -3.98 15.56 10.25
CA LYS A 8 -5.02 14.54 10.11
C LYS A 8 -4.52 13.22 10.70
N PHE A 9 -5.30 12.63 11.58
CA PHE A 9 -5.02 11.30 12.14
C PHE A 9 -5.65 10.23 11.26
N GLY A 10 -4.83 9.26 10.83
CA GLY A 10 -5.24 8.13 10.02
C GLY A 10 -5.25 6.82 10.79
N CYS A 11 -6.07 5.89 10.34
CA CYS A 11 -6.16 4.54 10.86
C CYS A 11 -5.86 3.53 9.75
N GLN A 12 -5.07 2.50 10.05
CA GLN A 12 -4.83 1.38 9.16
C GLN A 12 -5.78 0.22 9.45
N SER A 13 -6.13 -0.54 8.41
CA SER A 13 -7.00 -1.71 8.54
C SER A 13 -6.29 -2.95 9.10
N TYR A 14 -4.97 -2.95 9.20
CA TYR A 14 -4.18 -4.10 9.64
C TYR A 14 -4.62 -4.70 10.98
N PRO A 15 -4.93 -3.92 12.04
CA PRO A 15 -5.45 -4.47 13.29
C PRO A 15 -6.75 -5.28 13.10
N TRP A 16 -7.60 -4.89 12.15
CA TRP A 16 -8.82 -5.60 11.80
C TRP A 16 -8.55 -6.91 11.07
N LYS A 17 -7.49 -6.93 10.24
CA LYS A 17 -7.00 -8.14 9.59
C LYS A 17 -6.52 -9.16 10.61
N MET A 18 -5.79 -8.73 11.62
CA MET A 18 -5.35 -9.58 12.74
C MET A 18 -6.52 -10.22 13.48
N GLY A 19 -7.63 -9.48 13.63
CA GLY A 19 -8.89 -9.98 14.19
C GLY A 19 -9.75 -10.77 13.20
N LYS A 20 -9.33 -10.92 11.95
CA LYS A 20 -10.08 -11.58 10.87
C LYS A 20 -11.44 -10.94 10.56
N HIS A 21 -11.53 -9.63 10.65
CA HIS A 21 -12.74 -8.85 10.39
C HIS A 21 -12.81 -8.34 8.93
N PHE A 22 -12.71 -9.25 7.96
CA PHE A 22 -12.76 -8.92 6.54
C PHE A 22 -14.14 -8.43 6.10
N GLY A 23 -14.16 -7.46 5.20
CA GLY A 23 -15.41 -6.95 4.60
C GLY A 23 -16.32 -6.18 5.56
N GLN A 24 -15.83 -5.79 6.72
CA GLN A 24 -16.61 -5.07 7.75
C GLN A 24 -16.34 -3.56 7.73
N LEU A 25 -16.30 -2.97 6.55
CA LEU A 25 -16.00 -1.55 6.38
C LEU A 25 -16.87 -0.63 7.25
N PRO A 26 -18.22 -0.77 7.33
CA PRO A 26 -19.02 0.11 8.17
C PRO A 26 -18.62 0.06 9.65
N ARG A 27 -18.29 -1.12 10.15
CA ARG A 27 -17.83 -1.29 11.54
C ARG A 27 -16.47 -0.66 11.77
N MET A 28 -15.54 -0.85 10.84
CA MET A 28 -14.20 -0.24 10.92
C MET A 28 -14.31 1.28 10.94
N LEU A 29 -15.13 1.86 10.07
CA LEU A 29 -15.32 3.31 9.98
C LEU A 29 -15.99 3.87 11.24
N LYS A 30 -16.97 3.17 11.78
CA LYS A 30 -17.61 3.57 13.04
C LYS A 30 -16.60 3.64 14.19
N VAL A 31 -15.80 2.59 14.36
CA VAL A 31 -14.78 2.53 15.41
C VAL A 31 -13.69 3.59 15.20
N ALA A 32 -13.23 3.76 13.96
CA ALA A 32 -12.24 4.78 13.63
C ALA A 32 -12.76 6.20 13.91
N ALA A 33 -14.00 6.49 13.54
CA ALA A 33 -14.64 7.78 13.81
C ALA A 33 -14.79 8.05 15.32
N GLU A 34 -15.25 7.05 16.08
CA GLU A 34 -15.39 7.14 17.54
C GLU A 34 -14.03 7.36 18.23
N ALA A 35 -12.95 6.80 17.67
CA ALA A 35 -11.58 7.01 18.15
C ALA A 35 -10.95 8.36 17.71
N GLY A 36 -11.65 9.14 16.89
CA GLY A 36 -11.18 10.45 16.43
C GLY A 36 -10.30 10.41 15.18
N PHE A 37 -10.20 9.30 14.47
CA PHE A 37 -9.48 9.22 13.21
C PHE A 37 -10.24 9.92 12.08
N GLN A 38 -9.50 10.60 11.21
CA GLN A 38 -10.06 11.38 10.09
C GLN A 38 -9.84 10.72 8.73
N SER A 39 -8.99 9.70 8.65
CA SER A 39 -8.71 8.97 7.44
C SER A 39 -8.47 7.49 7.70
N ILE A 40 -8.60 6.68 6.65
CA ILE A 40 -8.34 5.25 6.71
C ILE A 40 -7.47 4.81 5.53
N GLU A 41 -6.56 3.90 5.81
CA GLU A 41 -5.85 3.09 4.81
C GLU A 41 -6.37 1.67 4.88
N CYS A 42 -6.71 1.09 3.73
CA CYS A 42 -7.26 -0.26 3.66
C CYS A 42 -6.46 -1.15 2.73
N GLU A 43 -6.19 -2.37 3.17
CA GLU A 43 -5.82 -3.46 2.27
C GLU A 43 -7.05 -3.92 1.47
N ILE A 44 -6.84 -4.39 0.24
CA ILE A 44 -7.91 -4.87 -0.63
C ILE A 44 -8.71 -5.98 0.06
N ASP A 45 -8.04 -6.93 0.71
CA ASP A 45 -8.69 -8.02 1.43
C ASP A 45 -9.64 -7.52 2.51
N MET A 46 -9.29 -6.44 3.20
CA MET A 46 -10.11 -5.88 4.27
C MET A 46 -11.39 -5.24 3.75
N LEU A 47 -11.37 -4.73 2.52
CA LEU A 47 -12.57 -4.23 1.86
C LEU A 47 -13.53 -5.38 1.50
N GLY A 48 -13.00 -6.57 1.20
CA GLY A 48 -13.84 -7.68 0.74
C GLY A 48 -14.65 -7.27 -0.49
N THR A 49 -15.97 -7.51 -0.46
CA THR A 49 -16.87 -7.15 -1.57
C THR A 49 -17.01 -5.65 -1.79
N TRP A 50 -16.70 -4.81 -0.81
CA TRP A 50 -16.67 -3.35 -0.96
C TRP A 50 -15.66 -2.87 -2.00
N PHE A 51 -14.62 -3.64 -2.28
CA PHE A 51 -13.66 -3.34 -3.34
C PHE A 51 -14.32 -3.25 -4.73
N HIS A 52 -15.44 -3.93 -4.93
CA HIS A 52 -16.20 -3.89 -6.17
C HIS A 52 -17.39 -2.92 -6.13
N ASP A 53 -17.52 -2.14 -5.07
CA ASP A 53 -18.58 -1.15 -4.89
C ASP A 53 -18.03 0.19 -4.37
N PRO A 54 -17.24 0.92 -5.20
CA PRO A 54 -16.63 2.17 -4.78
C PRO A 54 -17.66 3.25 -4.39
N GLU A 55 -18.83 3.28 -5.04
CA GLU A 55 -19.88 4.22 -4.67
C GLU A 55 -20.47 3.92 -3.29
N GLY A 56 -20.64 2.63 -2.95
CA GLY A 56 -21.02 2.21 -1.61
C GLY A 56 -19.97 2.59 -0.57
N VAL A 57 -18.68 2.44 -0.90
CA VAL A 57 -17.58 2.89 -0.03
C VAL A 57 -17.64 4.39 0.21
N LYS A 58 -17.85 5.21 -0.82
CA LYS A 58 -18.03 6.67 -0.67
C LYS A 58 -19.14 7.03 0.30
N LYS A 59 -20.30 6.39 0.17
CA LYS A 59 -21.44 6.63 1.07
C LYS A 59 -21.10 6.31 2.52
N GLN A 60 -20.37 5.22 2.77
CA GLN A 60 -19.92 4.87 4.11
C GLN A 60 -18.92 5.87 4.67
N LEU A 61 -17.95 6.32 3.86
CA LEU A 61 -16.98 7.33 4.25
C LEU A 61 -17.66 8.66 4.60
N GLU A 62 -18.61 9.12 3.80
CA GLU A 62 -19.40 10.31 4.06
C GLU A 62 -20.19 10.21 5.36
N LYS A 63 -20.82 9.06 5.60
CA LYS A 63 -21.60 8.80 6.81
C LYS A 63 -20.78 8.99 8.09
N TYR A 64 -19.52 8.61 8.08
CA TYR A 64 -18.62 8.69 9.23
C TYR A 64 -17.65 9.87 9.17
N ASN A 65 -17.72 10.69 8.13
CA ASN A 65 -16.81 11.82 7.89
C ASN A 65 -15.33 11.41 7.93
N ILE A 66 -15.02 10.32 7.25
CA ILE A 66 -13.66 9.78 7.13
C ILE A 66 -13.22 9.83 5.67
N GLU A 67 -11.96 10.23 5.42
CA GLU A 67 -11.35 10.21 4.10
C GLU A 67 -10.69 8.87 3.81
N PHE A 68 -10.72 8.45 2.55
CA PHE A 68 -9.93 7.31 2.08
C PHE A 68 -8.54 7.80 1.68
N ALA A 69 -7.54 7.49 2.50
CA ALA A 69 -6.18 8.00 2.30
C ALA A 69 -5.35 7.13 1.36
N ALA A 70 -5.48 5.80 1.45
CA ALA A 70 -4.71 4.89 0.63
C ALA A 70 -5.35 3.50 0.53
N LEU A 71 -5.15 2.86 -0.62
CA LEU A 71 -5.38 1.45 -0.84
C LEU A 71 -4.04 0.72 -0.81
N VAL A 72 -3.92 -0.33 -0.01
CA VAL A 72 -2.72 -1.17 0.03
C VAL A 72 -2.86 -2.28 -1.00
N LEU A 73 -1.99 -2.25 -1.99
CA LEU A 73 -1.84 -3.28 -3.01
C LEU A 73 -0.68 -4.19 -2.64
N HIS A 74 -1.00 -5.42 -2.29
CA HIS A 74 -0.09 -6.40 -1.74
C HIS A 74 0.07 -7.56 -2.72
N GLN A 75 1.25 -7.74 -3.29
CA GLN A 75 1.52 -8.76 -4.29
C GLN A 75 2.92 -9.35 -4.14
N ASP A 76 3.17 -10.50 -4.75
CA ASP A 76 4.45 -11.20 -4.70
C ASP A 76 5.52 -10.58 -5.62
N TRP A 77 5.14 -10.23 -6.84
CA TRP A 77 6.01 -9.61 -7.85
C TRP A 77 7.38 -10.29 -8.00
N ASN A 78 7.35 -11.60 -8.21
CA ASN A 78 8.56 -12.41 -8.29
C ASN A 78 9.22 -12.41 -9.66
N GLY A 79 8.50 -12.11 -10.73
CA GLY A 79 8.99 -12.05 -12.10
C GLY A 79 9.50 -10.68 -12.52
N MET A 80 10.18 -10.61 -13.66
CA MET A 80 10.59 -9.33 -14.27
C MET A 80 9.40 -8.47 -14.69
N GLU A 81 8.25 -9.10 -14.92
CA GLU A 81 6.98 -8.47 -15.21
C GLU A 81 5.91 -9.07 -14.30
N GLU A 82 4.82 -8.32 -14.10
CA GLU A 82 3.67 -8.84 -13.38
C GLU A 82 3.10 -10.07 -14.10
N THR A 83 2.64 -11.06 -13.32
CA THR A 83 1.79 -12.12 -13.86
C THR A 83 0.48 -11.54 -14.38
N VAL A 84 -0.27 -12.32 -15.15
CA VAL A 84 -1.60 -11.91 -15.66
C VAL A 84 -2.53 -11.55 -14.50
N GLU A 85 -2.51 -12.35 -13.44
CA GLU A 85 -3.31 -12.15 -12.23
C GLU A 85 -2.86 -10.91 -11.46
N GLU A 86 -1.56 -10.71 -11.29
CA GLU A 86 -1.01 -9.52 -10.65
C GLU A 86 -1.38 -8.25 -11.42
N ALA A 87 -1.22 -8.25 -12.73
CA ALA A 87 -1.57 -7.12 -13.59
C ALA A 87 -3.08 -6.82 -13.54
N ALA A 88 -3.93 -7.85 -13.49
CA ALA A 88 -5.37 -7.68 -13.36
C ALA A 88 -5.74 -7.00 -12.04
N LEU A 89 -5.19 -7.46 -10.91
CA LEU A 89 -5.44 -6.85 -9.60
C LEU A 89 -4.92 -5.41 -9.53
N SER A 90 -3.74 -5.14 -10.10
CA SER A 90 -3.18 -3.80 -10.17
C SER A 90 -4.08 -2.84 -10.95
N ARG A 91 -4.65 -3.27 -12.07
CA ARG A 91 -5.64 -2.47 -12.83
C ARG A 91 -6.90 -2.21 -12.02
N GLU A 92 -7.44 -3.22 -11.35
CA GLU A 92 -8.62 -3.08 -10.49
C GLU A 92 -8.35 -2.11 -9.34
N ALA A 93 -7.17 -2.16 -8.74
CA ALA A 93 -6.76 -1.22 -7.69
C ALA A 93 -6.71 0.22 -8.19
N ILE A 94 -6.15 0.46 -9.37
CA ILE A 94 -6.12 1.80 -9.99
C ILE A 94 -7.54 2.28 -10.28
N GLU A 95 -8.39 1.45 -10.87
CA GLU A 95 -9.80 1.81 -11.15
C GLU A 95 -10.57 2.15 -9.88
N PHE A 96 -10.36 1.40 -8.80
CA PHE A 96 -10.97 1.68 -7.50
C PHE A 96 -10.52 3.04 -6.95
N VAL A 97 -9.22 3.30 -6.93
CA VAL A 97 -8.66 4.53 -6.34
C VAL A 97 -9.03 5.79 -7.15
N LYS A 98 -9.31 5.66 -8.45
CA LYS A 98 -9.83 6.78 -9.26
C LYS A 98 -11.10 7.41 -8.67
N HIS A 99 -11.88 6.67 -7.90
CA HIS A 99 -13.09 7.18 -7.23
C HIS A 99 -12.80 8.04 -5.99
N PHE A 100 -11.56 8.07 -5.51
CA PHE A 100 -11.19 8.75 -4.27
C PHE A 100 -10.10 9.79 -4.53
N PRO A 101 -10.47 11.08 -4.72
CA PRO A 101 -9.50 12.15 -4.95
C PRO A 101 -8.43 12.18 -3.84
N ASN A 102 -7.17 12.33 -4.24
CA ASN A 102 -6.00 12.39 -3.35
C ASN A 102 -5.63 11.08 -2.64
N ALA A 103 -6.38 10.00 -2.81
CA ALA A 103 -5.98 8.70 -2.31
C ALA A 103 -4.76 8.17 -3.07
N LYS A 104 -3.90 7.48 -2.34
CA LYS A 104 -2.67 6.86 -2.87
C LYS A 104 -2.83 5.35 -2.97
N ILE A 105 -1.95 4.74 -3.75
CA ILE A 105 -1.75 3.29 -3.69
C ILE A 105 -0.44 3.04 -2.95
N MET A 106 -0.53 2.27 -1.87
CA MET A 106 0.63 1.81 -1.12
C MET A 106 1.01 0.43 -1.64
N LEU A 107 2.19 0.34 -2.27
CA LEU A 107 2.72 -0.91 -2.80
C LEU A 107 3.40 -1.68 -1.68
N SER A 108 2.95 -2.90 -1.44
CA SER A 108 3.47 -3.78 -0.41
C SER A 108 3.88 -5.12 -1.01
N HIS A 109 5.02 -5.64 -0.59
CA HIS A 109 5.54 -6.93 -1.02
C HIS A 109 5.22 -8.02 -0.01
N HIS A 110 4.74 -9.14 -0.50
CA HIS A 110 4.51 -10.32 0.32
C HIS A 110 5.79 -11.16 0.39
N ALA A 111 6.54 -11.00 1.48
CA ALA A 111 7.79 -11.75 1.67
C ALA A 111 7.56 -13.27 1.82
N GLY A 112 6.45 -13.66 2.43
CA GLY A 112 6.08 -15.08 2.63
C GLY A 112 7.14 -15.85 3.41
N ASN A 113 7.25 -17.15 3.10
CA ASN A 113 8.25 -18.06 3.66
C ASN A 113 9.44 -18.28 2.73
N VAL A 114 9.52 -17.56 1.62
CA VAL A 114 10.62 -17.66 0.67
C VAL A 114 11.83 -16.93 1.25
N PRO A 115 12.97 -17.59 1.42
CA PRO A 115 14.18 -16.91 1.88
C PRO A 115 14.58 -15.78 0.94
N ARG A 116 15.07 -14.66 1.50
CA ARG A 116 15.43 -13.49 0.70
C ARG A 116 16.59 -13.76 -0.28
N GLY A 117 17.43 -14.72 0.00
CA GLY A 117 18.63 -15.00 -0.79
C GLY A 117 19.79 -14.05 -0.45
N GLU A 118 20.88 -14.19 -1.16
CA GLU A 118 22.11 -13.39 -1.02
C GLU A 118 22.72 -13.08 -2.39
N GLY A 119 23.63 -12.10 -2.44
CA GLY A 119 24.38 -11.77 -3.62
C GLY A 119 23.54 -11.49 -4.85
N GLU A 120 23.89 -12.11 -5.98
CA GLU A 120 23.21 -11.90 -7.26
C GLU A 120 21.75 -12.33 -7.24
N ALA A 121 21.41 -13.42 -6.52
CA ALA A 121 20.06 -13.90 -6.39
C ALA A 121 19.15 -12.86 -5.68
N LEU A 122 19.66 -12.24 -4.62
CA LEU A 122 18.95 -11.17 -3.92
C LEU A 122 18.81 -9.92 -4.79
N ALA A 123 19.88 -9.53 -5.49
CA ALA A 123 19.86 -8.39 -6.42
C ALA A 123 18.83 -8.58 -7.53
N GLU A 124 18.73 -9.78 -8.09
CA GLU A 124 17.74 -10.11 -9.13
C GLU A 124 16.30 -10.06 -8.59
N ARG A 125 16.06 -10.59 -7.41
CA ARG A 125 14.74 -10.52 -6.78
C ARG A 125 14.31 -9.08 -6.50
N ARG A 126 15.21 -8.23 -6.03
CA ARG A 126 14.97 -6.79 -5.82
C ARG A 126 14.63 -6.09 -7.12
N LYS A 127 15.37 -6.39 -8.18
CA LYS A 127 15.14 -5.83 -9.51
C LYS A 127 13.77 -6.25 -10.07
N CYS A 128 13.39 -7.50 -9.93
CA CYS A 128 12.07 -8.00 -10.32
C CYS A 128 10.96 -7.26 -9.58
N LEU A 129 11.07 -7.16 -8.27
CA LEU A 129 10.09 -6.46 -7.44
C LEU A 129 9.91 -5.00 -7.87
N ILE A 130 11.00 -4.27 -8.01
CA ILE A 130 10.95 -2.85 -8.39
C ILE A 130 10.45 -2.67 -9.82
N ASN A 131 10.81 -3.54 -10.75
CA ASN A 131 10.27 -3.47 -12.12
C ASN A 131 8.75 -3.64 -12.15
N CYS A 132 8.22 -4.60 -11.40
CA CYS A 132 6.77 -4.79 -11.29
C CYS A 132 6.09 -3.57 -10.65
N MET A 133 6.62 -3.08 -9.53
CA MET A 133 6.09 -1.90 -8.85
C MET A 133 6.17 -0.65 -9.74
N ALA A 134 7.27 -0.46 -10.48
CA ALA A 134 7.44 0.67 -11.40
C ALA A 134 6.40 0.65 -12.53
N SER A 135 6.07 -0.53 -13.04
CA SER A 135 5.01 -0.67 -14.04
C SER A 135 3.65 -0.24 -13.48
N VAL A 136 3.31 -0.65 -12.28
CA VAL A 136 2.08 -0.22 -11.59
C VAL A 136 2.08 1.27 -11.34
N ALA A 137 3.17 1.82 -10.82
CA ALA A 137 3.30 3.25 -10.51
C ALA A 137 3.17 4.12 -11.76
N ALA A 138 3.73 3.70 -12.89
CA ALA A 138 3.61 4.41 -14.17
C ALA A 138 2.16 4.46 -14.66
N LYS A 139 1.45 3.33 -14.61
CA LYS A 139 0.03 3.25 -14.99
C LYS A 139 -0.85 4.09 -14.06
N ALA A 140 -0.58 4.05 -12.77
CA ALA A 140 -1.29 4.87 -11.78
C ALA A 140 -1.04 6.39 -12.01
N ALA A 141 0.18 6.77 -12.34
CA ALA A 141 0.54 8.15 -12.63
C ALA A 141 -0.22 8.71 -13.85
N GLU A 142 -0.48 7.90 -14.88
CA GLU A 142 -1.32 8.27 -16.02
C GLU A 142 -2.75 8.64 -15.59
N ALA A 143 -3.23 8.06 -14.50
CA ALA A 143 -4.53 8.36 -13.90
C ALA A 143 -4.46 9.44 -12.80
N GLY A 144 -3.31 10.07 -12.60
CA GLY A 144 -3.09 11.08 -11.56
C GLY A 144 -2.98 10.50 -10.15
N ILE A 145 -2.69 9.21 -10.02
CA ILE A 145 -2.56 8.50 -8.74
C ILE A 145 -1.09 8.28 -8.41
N VAL A 146 -0.72 8.61 -7.18
CA VAL A 146 0.64 8.38 -6.66
C VAL A 146 0.71 7.00 -6.03
N CYS A 147 1.71 6.21 -6.43
CA CYS A 147 2.08 4.96 -5.77
C CYS A 147 3.32 5.20 -4.89
N CYS A 148 3.28 4.68 -3.67
CA CYS A 148 4.42 4.69 -2.76
C CYS A 148 4.79 3.27 -2.35
N PHE A 149 6.09 2.98 -2.27
CA PHE A 149 6.56 1.72 -1.71
C PHE A 149 6.56 1.78 -0.18
N HIS A 150 5.91 0.79 0.44
CA HIS A 150 5.84 0.61 1.89
C HIS A 150 6.56 -0.70 2.27
N PRO A 151 7.88 -0.68 2.50
CA PRO A 151 8.62 -1.87 2.92
C PRO A 151 8.26 -2.28 4.34
N ASN A 152 8.46 -3.55 4.65
CA ASN A 152 8.26 -4.09 5.98
C ASN A 152 9.53 -4.80 6.47
N SER A 153 9.63 -5.03 7.79
CA SER A 153 10.78 -5.66 8.45
C SER A 153 10.64 -7.16 8.65
N ALA A 154 9.72 -7.82 7.95
CA ALA A 154 9.59 -9.28 8.02
C ALA A 154 10.92 -9.96 7.66
N LYS A 155 11.22 -11.09 8.30
CA LYS A 155 12.50 -11.80 8.17
C LYS A 155 12.95 -12.02 6.72
N ASN A 156 12.01 -12.31 5.83
CA ASN A 156 12.30 -12.60 4.43
C ASN A 156 12.10 -11.38 3.51
N SER A 157 11.90 -10.19 4.07
CA SER A 157 11.78 -8.97 3.28
C SER A 157 13.05 -8.69 2.49
N LEU A 158 12.89 -8.24 1.23
CA LEU A 158 14.01 -7.91 0.36
C LEU A 158 14.71 -6.61 0.73
N PHE A 159 14.03 -5.74 1.48
CA PHE A 159 14.52 -4.44 1.93
C PHE A 159 14.28 -4.30 3.43
N ARG A 160 15.28 -4.54 4.22
CA ARG A 160 15.18 -4.64 5.66
C ARG A 160 16.24 -3.86 6.42
N THR A 161 17.49 -3.90 5.96
CA THR A 161 18.64 -3.24 6.59
C THR A 161 18.95 -1.90 5.94
N GLU A 162 19.84 -1.12 6.52
CA GLU A 162 20.31 0.14 5.96
C GLU A 162 20.89 -0.03 4.54
N GLU A 163 21.72 -1.05 4.35
CA GLU A 163 22.28 -1.40 3.03
C GLU A 163 21.18 -1.77 2.02
N ASP A 164 20.13 -2.47 2.49
CA ASP A 164 18.97 -2.80 1.67
C ASP A 164 18.25 -1.55 1.20
N TYR A 165 18.09 -0.55 2.07
CA TYR A 165 17.45 0.72 1.73
C TYR A 165 18.27 1.54 0.75
N GLU A 166 19.61 1.54 0.86
CA GLU A 166 20.47 2.18 -0.14
C GLU A 166 20.26 1.57 -1.53
N ALA A 167 20.27 0.23 -1.63
CA ALA A 167 20.00 -0.48 -2.87
C ALA A 167 18.59 -0.18 -3.43
N MET A 168 17.60 -0.06 -2.55
CA MET A 168 16.25 0.31 -2.94
C MET A 168 16.18 1.72 -3.53
N PHE A 169 16.79 2.71 -2.89
CA PHE A 169 16.80 4.09 -3.37
C PHE A 169 17.41 4.21 -4.77
N GLU A 170 18.50 3.49 -5.03
CA GLU A 170 19.09 3.43 -6.35
C GLU A 170 18.13 2.87 -7.40
N LEU A 171 17.37 1.83 -7.06
CA LEU A 171 16.42 1.18 -7.95
C LEU A 171 15.17 2.00 -8.21
N ILE A 172 14.63 2.68 -7.20
CA ILE A 172 13.38 3.44 -7.34
C ILE A 172 13.57 4.84 -7.90
N GLN A 173 14.74 5.43 -7.76
CA GLN A 173 15.02 6.82 -8.17
C GLN A 173 14.62 7.13 -9.62
N PRO A 174 14.85 6.27 -10.63
CA PRO A 174 14.43 6.52 -11.99
C PRO A 174 12.96 6.20 -12.27
N THR A 175 12.20 5.79 -11.28
CA THR A 175 10.81 5.34 -11.42
C THR A 175 9.81 6.37 -10.92
N ALA A 176 8.51 6.13 -11.16
CA ALA A 176 7.42 6.92 -10.59
C ALA A 176 7.03 6.49 -9.16
N ILE A 177 7.77 5.54 -8.55
CA ILE A 177 7.50 5.06 -7.20
C ILE A 177 7.90 6.12 -6.19
N GLY A 178 6.96 6.52 -5.31
CA GLY A 178 7.24 7.33 -4.13
C GLY A 178 7.73 6.47 -2.96
N TRP A 179 8.20 7.14 -1.92
CA TRP A 179 8.69 6.52 -0.69
C TRP A 179 7.76 6.81 0.48
N ALA A 180 7.34 5.76 1.19
CA ALA A 180 6.52 5.87 2.39
C ALA A 180 7.03 4.88 3.46
N PRO A 181 8.08 5.24 4.21
CA PRO A 181 8.64 4.36 5.21
C PRO A 181 7.70 4.20 6.41
N ASP A 182 7.67 2.99 6.96
CA ASP A 182 7.16 2.75 8.30
C ASP A 182 8.34 2.80 9.27
N VAL A 183 8.35 3.79 10.17
CA VAL A 183 9.46 4.01 11.12
C VAL A 183 9.66 2.80 12.03
N GLY A 184 8.58 2.15 12.46
CA GLY A 184 8.65 0.94 13.27
C GLY A 184 9.33 -0.23 12.54
N HIS A 185 9.11 -0.36 11.23
CA HIS A 185 9.79 -1.35 10.42
C HIS A 185 11.28 -1.03 10.22
N ILE A 186 11.64 0.24 10.07
CA ILE A 186 13.03 0.66 9.96
C ILE A 186 13.80 0.33 11.23
N GLU A 187 13.23 0.62 12.40
CA GLU A 187 13.86 0.32 13.68
C GLU A 187 14.04 -1.19 13.92
N ASN A 188 13.17 -2.02 13.38
CA ASN A 188 13.22 -3.47 13.52
C ASN A 188 14.07 -4.17 12.43
N GLY A 189 14.48 -3.46 11.41
CA GLY A 189 15.35 -3.92 10.32
C GLY A 189 16.82 -3.85 10.65
#